data_089b3d7cebeea7defafae41e2f913542
#
_entry.id   089b3d7cebeea7defafae41e2f913542
#
_cell.length_a   1.000
_cell.length_b   1.000
_cell.length_c   1.000
_cell.angle_alpha   90.00
_cell.angle_beta   90.00
_cell.angle_gamma   90.00
#
_symmetry.space_group_name_H-M   'P 1'
#
loop_
_entity.id
_entity.type
_entity.pdbx_description
1 polymer ?
#
loop_
_entity_poly.entity_id
_entity_poly.type
_entity_poly.pdbx_seq_one_letter_code
_entity_poly.pdbx_strand_id
1 'polypeptide(L)'
;MFNIFKKIKAKLQSWREFGGFRSIFTNFGADMYASAIVRSCIRVLAEYSSKADPATSKSKLTQMLKYSPNPFMSGADFLYKIRVMREVQNTAFILIDRDAKGIHGFYPVVYSSFETLRDAQGFIYIRFTLLNGSEFVAAWEDLIVLRKDYYKSDIAGESNLPILSNLEMINTTDQALSNAVKSTSNLRGIIKYQATGGLSSADLQKKKEDFINSYTSSDEKAGIGALDRSMDFVPVELKPMTATWTQMREYRENVYRYFGVNDDVLQSKMTADQAQIFYEAKIEPFLIQLSLEMARKIYSENELSRGNYIKYQSSAIQWISMSEKLNMKQYIDIGALTRNEWREMMNLAPIEGGDKPIMRLDTQPIDVDDDEDDSKEEEE
;
A
#
# COMPACT_ATOMS: atom_id res chain seq x y z
N MET A 1 -29.30 -1.23 7.65
CA MET A 1 -28.74 -1.12 6.30
C MET A 1 -28.80 0.36 5.94
N PHE A 2 -27.64 1.02 5.98
CA PHE A 2 -27.57 2.48 5.87
C PHE A 2 -27.91 2.95 4.46
N ASN A 3 -28.87 3.88 4.35
CA ASN A 3 -29.30 4.49 3.09
C ASN A 3 -28.30 5.60 2.67
N ILE A 4 -27.02 5.24 2.59
CA ILE A 4 -25.92 6.18 2.26
C ILE A 4 -25.98 6.58 0.78
N PHE A 5 -26.66 5.80 -0.06
CA PHE A 5 -26.68 5.99 -1.50
C PHE A 5 -28.02 6.60 -1.94
N LYS A 6 -28.13 7.92 -1.92
CA LYS A 6 -29.25 8.62 -2.55
C LYS A 6 -29.17 8.38 -4.07
N LYS A 7 -30.21 7.76 -4.66
CA LYS A 7 -30.37 7.68 -6.11
C LYS A 7 -30.52 9.10 -6.67
N ILE A 8 -29.49 9.60 -7.33
CA ILE A 8 -29.52 10.86 -8.06
C ILE A 8 -30.42 10.63 -9.29
N LYS A 9 -31.60 11.31 -9.34
CA LYS A 9 -32.56 11.19 -10.43
C LYS A 9 -32.28 12.13 -11.63
N ALA A 10 -31.05 12.58 -11.83
CA ALA A 10 -30.71 13.40 -12.98
C ALA A 10 -30.56 12.52 -14.25
N LYS A 11 -30.98 13.07 -15.43
CA LYS A 11 -30.65 12.46 -16.71
C LYS A 11 -29.15 12.64 -16.95
N LEU A 12 -28.36 11.64 -16.57
CA LEU A 12 -26.93 11.62 -16.72
C LEU A 12 -26.57 11.06 -18.10
N GLN A 13 -25.71 11.78 -18.84
CA GLN A 13 -25.12 11.32 -20.09
C GLN A 13 -23.70 10.82 -19.82
N SER A 14 -23.32 9.70 -20.45
CA SER A 14 -21.94 9.22 -20.37
C SER A 14 -21.00 10.23 -21.01
N TRP A 15 -20.01 10.69 -20.27
CA TRP A 15 -18.97 11.56 -20.76
C TRP A 15 -17.69 10.73 -20.96
N ARG A 16 -17.26 10.67 -22.23
CA ARG A 16 -15.97 10.03 -22.54
C ARG A 16 -14.90 11.10 -22.50
N GLU A 17 -14.08 11.04 -21.48
CA GLU A 17 -12.77 11.66 -21.56
C GLU A 17 -11.95 11.02 -22.69
N PHE A 18 -11.12 11.82 -23.36
CA PHE A 18 -10.09 11.30 -24.26
C PHE A 18 -9.13 10.45 -23.43
N GLY A 19 -9.32 9.11 -23.46
CA GLY A 19 -8.57 8.17 -22.63
C GLY A 19 -9.40 7.35 -21.65
N GLY A 20 -10.68 7.13 -21.93
CA GLY A 20 -11.59 6.36 -21.06
C GLY A 20 -10.94 5.13 -20.46
N PHE A 21 -10.62 5.20 -19.17
CA PHE A 21 -10.01 4.13 -18.41
C PHE A 21 -11.04 3.04 -18.18
N ARG A 22 -10.88 1.92 -18.88
CA ARG A 22 -11.42 0.63 -18.44
C ARG A 22 -10.36 -0.01 -17.56
N SER A 23 -10.67 -0.27 -16.32
CA SER A 23 -9.90 -1.17 -15.48
C SER A 23 -9.81 -2.52 -16.19
N ILE A 24 -8.68 -2.77 -16.88
CA ILE A 24 -8.43 -4.08 -17.48
C ILE A 24 -7.98 -4.96 -16.34
N PHE A 25 -8.91 -5.74 -15.79
CA PHE A 25 -8.57 -6.84 -14.91
C PHE A 25 -7.91 -7.92 -15.78
N THR A 26 -6.59 -7.96 -15.75
CA THR A 26 -5.86 -9.08 -16.35
C THR A 26 -5.95 -10.28 -15.42
N ASN A 27 -6.00 -11.48 -16.01
CA ASN A 27 -6.20 -12.79 -15.40
C ASN A 27 -5.04 -13.24 -14.48
N PHE A 28 -4.63 -12.40 -13.55
CA PHE A 28 -3.89 -12.85 -12.37
C PHE A 28 -4.92 -13.22 -11.30
N GLY A 29 -5.77 -14.25 -11.57
CA GLY A 29 -6.82 -14.63 -10.64
C GLY A 29 -7.67 -13.45 -10.14
N ALA A 30 -7.91 -12.43 -10.99
CA ALA A 30 -8.65 -11.18 -10.74
C ALA A 30 -8.04 -10.21 -9.70
N ASP A 31 -6.99 -10.55 -8.94
CA ASP A 31 -6.49 -9.68 -7.87
C ASP A 31 -4.97 -9.71 -7.73
N MET A 32 -4.29 -8.64 -8.19
CA MET A 32 -2.85 -8.44 -8.00
C MET A 32 -2.46 -8.51 -6.50
N TYR A 33 -3.36 -8.09 -5.61
CA TYR A 33 -3.17 -8.13 -4.17
C TYR A 33 -3.19 -9.55 -3.59
N ALA A 34 -3.63 -10.56 -4.36
CA ALA A 34 -3.51 -11.97 -4.00
C ALA A 34 -2.06 -12.47 -4.02
N SER A 35 -1.18 -11.83 -4.79
CA SER A 35 0.26 -12.14 -4.78
C SER A 35 0.91 -11.79 -3.45
N ALA A 36 1.59 -12.76 -2.82
CA ALA A 36 2.23 -12.58 -1.51
C ALA A 36 3.30 -11.47 -1.53
N ILE A 37 4.06 -11.37 -2.61
CA ILE A 37 5.12 -10.36 -2.77
C ILE A 37 4.52 -8.96 -2.88
N VAL A 38 3.46 -8.77 -3.68
CA VAL A 38 2.76 -7.49 -3.82
C VAL A 38 2.11 -7.08 -2.51
N ARG A 39 1.43 -8.03 -1.86
CA ARG A 39 0.79 -7.79 -0.56
C ARG A 39 1.80 -7.37 0.49
N SER A 40 2.99 -7.96 0.52
CA SER A 40 4.05 -7.57 1.46
C SER A 40 4.53 -6.14 1.21
N CYS A 41 4.75 -5.75 -0.04
CA CYS A 41 5.15 -4.39 -0.39
C CYS A 41 4.08 -3.36 0.00
N ILE A 42 2.82 -3.61 -0.39
CA ILE A 42 1.72 -2.69 -0.12
C ILE A 42 1.43 -2.60 1.38
N ARG A 43 1.51 -3.73 2.11
CA ARG A 43 1.31 -3.77 3.55
C ARG A 43 2.26 -2.84 4.29
N VAL A 44 3.55 -2.91 3.99
CA VAL A 44 4.54 -2.03 4.62
C VAL A 44 4.23 -0.56 4.35
N LEU A 45 3.94 -0.19 3.11
CA LEU A 45 3.53 1.18 2.76
C LEU A 45 2.29 1.63 3.55
N ALA A 46 1.31 0.75 3.70
CA ALA A 46 0.07 1.04 4.43
C ALA A 46 0.29 1.15 5.93
N GLU A 47 1.08 0.25 6.54
CA GLU A 47 1.44 0.27 7.96
C GLU A 47 2.21 1.55 8.34
N TYR A 48 3.13 2.00 7.49
CA TYR A 48 3.84 3.26 7.72
C TYR A 48 2.92 4.47 7.55
N SER A 49 2.04 4.46 6.55
CA SER A 49 1.08 5.53 6.34
C SER A 49 0.04 5.63 7.46
N SER A 50 -0.36 4.50 8.07
CA SER A 50 -1.37 4.44 9.13
C SER A 50 -0.92 5.05 10.46
N LYS A 51 0.38 5.32 10.61
CA LYS A 51 0.95 5.98 11.81
C LYS A 51 0.78 7.49 11.81
N ALA A 52 0.28 8.08 10.73
CA ALA A 52 0.10 9.52 10.63
C ALA A 52 -1.14 9.99 11.41
N ASP A 53 -0.97 11.06 12.16
CA ASP A 53 -2.04 11.72 12.89
C ASP A 53 -2.63 12.89 12.08
N PRO A 54 -3.97 13.03 12.06
CA PRO A 54 -4.61 14.19 11.44
C PRO A 54 -4.53 15.41 12.35
N ALA A 55 -4.22 16.56 11.77
CA ALA A 55 -4.33 17.87 12.38
C ALA A 55 -5.21 18.76 11.50
N THR A 56 -6.22 19.40 12.03
CA THR A 56 -7.10 20.30 11.30
C THR A 56 -7.44 21.53 12.09
N SER A 57 -7.85 22.60 11.40
CA SER A 57 -8.33 23.85 12.04
C SER A 57 -9.60 23.66 12.88
N LYS A 58 -10.34 22.58 12.68
CA LYS A 58 -11.60 22.27 13.39
C LYS A 58 -11.40 21.03 14.27
N SER A 59 -11.35 21.19 15.60
CA SER A 59 -11.08 20.10 16.55
C SER A 59 -12.04 18.91 16.40
N LYS A 60 -13.33 19.16 16.11
CA LYS A 60 -14.30 18.09 15.85
C LYS A 60 -13.92 17.23 14.63
N LEU A 61 -13.41 17.85 13.58
CA LEU A 61 -12.95 17.13 12.37
C LEU A 61 -11.69 16.34 12.69
N THR A 62 -10.74 16.91 13.45
CA THR A 62 -9.54 16.20 13.91
C THR A 62 -9.92 14.94 14.70
N GLN A 63 -10.83 15.06 15.67
CA GLN A 63 -11.29 13.91 16.45
C GLN A 63 -11.97 12.87 15.59
N MET A 64 -12.83 13.28 14.64
CA MET A 64 -13.48 12.37 13.70
C MET A 64 -12.43 11.59 12.88
N LEU A 65 -11.47 12.27 12.27
CA LEU A 65 -10.44 11.64 11.44
C LEU A 65 -9.50 10.75 12.24
N LYS A 66 -9.23 11.08 13.50
CA LYS A 66 -8.33 10.30 14.36
C LYS A 66 -9.00 9.03 14.91
N TYR A 67 -10.22 9.16 15.43
CA TYR A 67 -10.83 8.07 16.20
C TYR A 67 -11.91 7.29 15.44
N SER A 68 -12.72 7.97 14.62
CA SER A 68 -13.84 7.33 13.93
C SER A 68 -14.21 8.07 12.65
N PRO A 69 -13.42 7.93 11.58
CA PRO A 69 -13.76 8.51 10.27
C PRO A 69 -15.10 8.00 9.73
N ASN A 70 -15.48 6.79 10.12
CA ASN A 70 -16.79 6.19 9.95
C ASN A 70 -17.05 5.13 11.04
N PRO A 71 -18.28 4.58 11.17
CA PRO A 71 -18.61 3.63 12.24
C PRO A 71 -17.84 2.31 12.23
N PHE A 72 -17.11 2.01 11.16
CA PHE A 72 -16.50 0.68 10.93
C PHE A 72 -15.00 0.64 11.15
N MET A 73 -14.32 1.79 11.25
CA MET A 73 -12.86 1.83 11.28
C MET A 73 -12.31 3.02 12.06
N SER A 74 -11.16 2.82 12.66
CA SER A 74 -10.35 3.87 13.27
C SER A 74 -9.65 4.72 12.21
N GLY A 75 -9.03 5.85 12.60
CA GLY A 75 -8.21 6.66 11.70
C GLY A 75 -7.04 5.88 11.09
N ALA A 76 -6.38 5.03 11.87
CA ALA A 76 -5.30 4.17 11.39
C ALA A 76 -5.79 3.16 10.35
N ASP A 77 -6.93 2.47 10.60
CA ASP A 77 -7.52 1.53 9.64
C ASP A 77 -7.96 2.24 8.36
N PHE A 78 -8.49 3.46 8.49
CA PHE A 78 -8.87 4.29 7.37
C PHE A 78 -7.68 4.63 6.48
N LEU A 79 -6.57 5.11 7.05
CA LEU A 79 -5.34 5.41 6.32
C LEU A 79 -4.75 4.15 5.67
N TYR A 80 -4.72 3.05 6.42
CA TYR A 80 -4.28 1.76 5.90
C TYR A 80 -5.08 1.35 4.66
N LYS A 81 -6.40 1.37 4.75
CA LYS A 81 -7.29 0.94 3.67
C LYS A 81 -7.17 1.81 2.42
N ILE A 82 -7.16 3.14 2.57
CA ILE A 82 -7.03 4.04 1.41
C ILE A 82 -5.66 3.92 0.75
N ARG A 83 -4.59 3.68 1.54
CA ARG A 83 -3.27 3.42 0.99
C ARG A 83 -3.25 2.15 0.16
N VAL A 84 -3.79 1.04 0.69
CA VAL A 84 -3.91 -0.22 -0.06
C VAL A 84 -4.69 -0.02 -1.36
N MET A 85 -5.84 0.65 -1.31
CA MET A 85 -6.67 0.92 -2.50
C MET A 85 -5.90 1.72 -3.55
N ARG A 86 -5.16 2.75 -3.12
CA ARG A 86 -4.36 3.58 -4.02
C ARG A 86 -3.24 2.78 -4.69
N GLU A 87 -2.59 1.87 -3.99
CA GLU A 87 -1.51 1.06 -4.55
C GLU A 87 -2.03 -0.06 -5.47
N VAL A 88 -3.20 -0.63 -5.15
CA VAL A 88 -3.81 -1.72 -5.95
C VAL A 88 -4.47 -1.21 -7.23
N GLN A 89 -5.21 -0.10 -7.13
CA GLN A 89 -6.05 0.41 -8.23
C GLN A 89 -5.48 1.69 -8.86
N ASN A 90 -4.36 2.22 -8.37
CA ASN A 90 -3.77 3.51 -8.72
C ASN A 90 -4.72 4.71 -8.59
N THR A 91 -5.94 4.46 -8.12
CA THR A 91 -6.95 5.46 -7.82
C THR A 91 -7.76 5.01 -6.62
N ALA A 92 -7.77 5.79 -5.56
CA ALA A 92 -8.61 5.56 -4.40
C ALA A 92 -9.65 6.67 -4.29
N PHE A 93 -10.92 6.29 -4.18
CA PHE A 93 -12.02 7.19 -3.95
C PHE A 93 -12.50 7.09 -2.51
N ILE A 94 -12.76 8.26 -1.90
CA ILE A 94 -13.32 8.37 -0.56
C ILE A 94 -14.59 9.21 -0.68
N LEU A 95 -15.73 8.64 -0.34
CA LEU A 95 -17.00 9.34 -0.30
C LEU A 95 -17.11 10.14 1.00
N ILE A 96 -17.41 11.43 0.87
CA ILE A 96 -17.76 12.31 1.98
C ILE A 96 -19.27 12.18 2.21
N ASP A 97 -19.65 11.65 3.36
CA ASP A 97 -21.05 11.68 3.80
C ASP A 97 -21.30 13.00 4.50
N ARG A 98 -22.02 13.89 3.80
CA ARG A 98 -22.36 15.22 4.32
C ARG A 98 -23.79 15.62 3.97
N ASP A 99 -24.38 16.44 4.82
CA ASP A 99 -25.67 17.10 4.61
C ASP A 99 -25.60 18.58 5.04
N ALA A 100 -26.76 19.24 5.10
CA ALA A 100 -26.86 20.64 5.54
C ALA A 100 -26.38 20.87 7.00
N LYS A 101 -26.24 19.81 7.81
CA LYS A 101 -25.77 19.88 9.19
C LYS A 101 -24.25 19.71 9.32
N GLY A 102 -23.59 19.23 8.25
CA GLY A 102 -22.14 19.05 8.19
C GLY A 102 -21.71 17.66 7.71
N ILE A 103 -20.46 17.33 8.03
CA ILE A 103 -19.84 16.05 7.65
C ILE A 103 -20.16 15.02 8.72
N HIS A 104 -20.62 13.84 8.29
CA HIS A 104 -20.96 12.69 9.13
C HIS A 104 -19.92 11.58 9.07
N GLY A 105 -19.16 11.48 7.96
CA GLY A 105 -18.11 10.48 7.83
C GLY A 105 -17.43 10.43 6.47
N PHE A 106 -16.39 9.59 6.41
CA PHE A 106 -15.56 9.35 5.23
C PHE A 106 -15.53 7.86 4.92
N TYR A 107 -15.95 7.48 3.73
CA TYR A 107 -16.12 6.08 3.34
C TYR A 107 -15.24 5.74 2.14
N PRO A 108 -14.16 4.95 2.31
CA PRO A 108 -13.38 4.43 1.19
C PRO A 108 -14.25 3.53 0.30
N VAL A 109 -14.36 3.87 -0.98
CA VAL A 109 -15.20 3.18 -1.96
C VAL A 109 -14.41 2.08 -2.64
N VAL A 110 -14.75 0.82 -2.35
CA VAL A 110 -14.19 -0.34 -3.05
C VAL A 110 -15.06 -0.64 -4.26
N TYR A 111 -14.49 -0.58 -5.44
CA TYR A 111 -15.21 -0.69 -6.72
C TYR A 111 -14.54 -1.73 -7.63
N SER A 112 -15.31 -2.31 -8.55
CA SER A 112 -14.79 -3.12 -9.65
C SER A 112 -14.50 -2.27 -10.89
N SER A 113 -15.36 -1.27 -11.16
CA SER A 113 -15.18 -0.30 -12.23
C SER A 113 -15.87 0.99 -11.88
N PHE A 114 -15.51 2.07 -12.57
CA PHE A 114 -16.20 3.34 -12.47
C PHE A 114 -16.34 3.99 -13.84
N GLU A 115 -17.36 4.83 -13.99
CA GLU A 115 -17.66 5.61 -15.18
C GLU A 115 -17.89 7.06 -14.80
N THR A 116 -17.32 7.97 -15.58
CA THR A 116 -17.56 9.40 -15.41
C THR A 116 -18.82 9.81 -16.17
N LEU A 117 -19.69 10.52 -15.50
CA LEU A 117 -20.95 11.02 -16.04
C LEU A 117 -20.97 12.55 -15.92
N ARG A 118 -21.68 13.18 -16.85
CA ARG A 118 -21.93 14.62 -16.81
C ARG A 118 -23.41 14.90 -16.97
N ASP A 119 -23.93 15.85 -16.21
CA ASP A 119 -25.31 16.30 -16.39
C ASP A 119 -25.42 17.41 -17.44
N ALA A 120 -26.63 17.84 -17.72
CA ALA A 120 -26.92 18.91 -18.70
C ALA A 120 -26.38 20.28 -18.27
N GLN A 121 -26.11 20.48 -16.98
CA GLN A 121 -25.58 21.70 -16.40
C GLN A 121 -24.03 21.68 -16.37
N GLY A 122 -23.41 20.54 -16.68
CA GLY A 122 -21.97 20.39 -16.70
C GLY A 122 -21.34 19.83 -15.42
N PHE A 123 -22.15 19.50 -14.40
CA PHE A 123 -21.65 18.88 -13.17
C PHE A 123 -21.20 17.44 -13.43
N ILE A 124 -20.11 17.06 -12.77
CA ILE A 124 -19.49 15.75 -12.92
C ILE A 124 -19.99 14.82 -11.82
N TYR A 125 -20.29 13.59 -12.20
CA TYR A 125 -20.66 12.49 -11.31
C TYR A 125 -19.85 11.25 -11.65
N ILE A 126 -19.59 10.42 -10.67
CA ILE A 126 -18.95 9.13 -10.86
C ILE A 126 -19.94 8.02 -10.54
N ARG A 127 -20.18 7.14 -11.50
CA ARG A 127 -20.91 5.88 -11.29
C ARG A 127 -19.91 4.80 -10.92
N PHE A 128 -20.12 4.20 -9.79
CA PHE A 128 -19.34 3.07 -9.33
C PHE A 128 -20.10 1.77 -9.51
N THR A 129 -19.44 0.75 -10.04
CA THR A 129 -19.90 -0.64 -9.95
C THR A 129 -19.11 -1.30 -8.82
N LEU A 130 -19.82 -1.77 -7.80
CA LEU A 130 -19.19 -2.44 -6.65
C LEU A 130 -18.86 -3.90 -6.96
N LEU A 131 -18.06 -4.55 -6.10
CA LEU A 131 -17.66 -5.96 -6.27
C LEU A 131 -18.85 -6.93 -6.29
N ASN A 132 -19.96 -6.56 -5.68
CA ASN A 132 -21.22 -7.35 -5.68
C ASN A 132 -22.12 -7.05 -6.89
N GLY A 133 -21.66 -6.26 -7.87
CA GLY A 133 -22.40 -5.86 -9.05
C GLY A 133 -23.43 -4.75 -8.83
N SER A 134 -23.63 -4.24 -7.61
CA SER A 134 -24.49 -3.09 -7.38
C SER A 134 -23.85 -1.79 -7.85
N GLU A 135 -24.66 -0.85 -8.29
CA GLU A 135 -24.20 0.45 -8.77
C GLU A 135 -24.70 1.58 -7.87
N PHE A 136 -23.88 2.60 -7.73
CA PHE A 136 -24.29 3.88 -7.16
C PHE A 136 -23.59 5.05 -7.86
N VAL A 137 -24.16 6.23 -7.74
CA VAL A 137 -23.62 7.46 -8.33
C VAL A 137 -23.32 8.45 -7.22
N ALA A 138 -22.13 9.03 -7.25
CA ALA A 138 -21.71 10.08 -6.34
C ALA A 138 -21.35 11.36 -7.11
N ALA A 139 -21.62 12.51 -6.53
CA ALA A 139 -21.17 13.78 -7.09
C ALA A 139 -19.65 13.92 -6.93
N TRP A 140 -19.00 14.51 -7.92
CA TRP A 140 -17.56 14.76 -7.88
C TRP A 140 -17.13 15.60 -6.67
N GLU A 141 -17.99 16.51 -6.23
CA GLU A 141 -17.75 17.37 -5.07
C GLU A 141 -17.69 16.58 -3.76
N ASP A 142 -18.38 15.45 -3.67
CA ASP A 142 -18.42 14.59 -2.51
C ASP A 142 -17.38 13.46 -2.54
N LEU A 143 -16.46 13.50 -3.51
CA LEU A 143 -15.41 12.51 -3.68
C LEU A 143 -14.03 13.13 -3.48
N ILE A 144 -13.27 12.58 -2.54
CA ILE A 144 -11.81 12.77 -2.44
C ILE A 144 -11.17 11.70 -3.30
N VAL A 145 -10.22 12.11 -4.16
CA VAL A 145 -9.60 11.21 -5.14
C VAL A 145 -8.09 11.25 -4.99
N LEU A 146 -7.52 10.10 -4.65
CA LEU A 146 -6.06 9.92 -4.53
C LEU A 146 -5.56 9.11 -5.72
N ARG A 147 -4.59 9.65 -6.45
CA ARG A 147 -4.08 9.08 -7.69
C ARG A 147 -2.62 8.69 -7.53
N LYS A 148 -2.25 7.64 -8.24
CA LYS A 148 -0.85 7.21 -8.42
C LYS A 148 -0.61 7.01 -9.92
N ASP A 149 0.62 7.21 -10.38
CA ASP A 149 0.99 7.08 -11.79
C ASP A 149 0.03 7.87 -12.71
N TYR A 150 -0.13 9.16 -12.38
CA TYR A 150 -1.12 10.06 -12.97
C TYR A 150 -0.60 10.73 -14.23
N TYR A 151 -1.17 10.38 -15.41
CA TYR A 151 -0.70 10.91 -16.70
C TYR A 151 -1.80 11.15 -17.73
N LYS A 152 -2.54 10.13 -18.18
CA LYS A 152 -3.45 10.25 -19.33
C LYS A 152 -4.86 10.72 -18.97
N SER A 153 -5.33 10.44 -17.77
CA SER A 153 -6.67 10.79 -17.31
C SER A 153 -6.61 11.86 -16.23
N ASP A 154 -7.50 12.85 -16.27
CA ASP A 154 -7.62 13.87 -15.22
C ASP A 154 -8.30 13.33 -13.94
N ILE A 155 -8.87 12.14 -13.99
CA ILE A 155 -9.63 11.55 -12.89
C ILE A 155 -8.91 10.37 -12.27
N ALA A 156 -8.30 9.50 -13.08
CA ALA A 156 -7.72 8.25 -12.66
C ALA A 156 -6.20 8.17 -12.87
N GLY A 157 -5.53 7.40 -12.04
CA GLY A 157 -4.14 6.95 -12.28
C GLY A 157 -4.09 5.87 -13.36
N GLU A 158 -2.90 5.65 -13.93
CA GLU A 158 -2.64 4.59 -14.91
C GLU A 158 -2.75 3.19 -14.27
N SER A 159 -2.89 2.17 -15.10
CA SER A 159 -2.99 0.79 -14.61
C SER A 159 -1.65 0.20 -14.18
N ASN A 160 -1.69 -0.81 -13.30
CA ASN A 160 -0.53 -1.58 -12.87
C ASN A 160 -0.07 -2.63 -13.92
N LEU A 161 -0.50 -2.52 -15.19
CA LEU A 161 -0.09 -3.42 -16.28
C LEU A 161 1.43 -3.65 -16.38
N PRO A 162 2.30 -2.63 -16.22
CA PRO A 162 3.74 -2.81 -16.39
C PRO A 162 4.36 -3.85 -15.47
N ILE A 163 3.78 -4.10 -14.28
CA ILE A 163 4.34 -5.08 -13.34
C ILE A 163 3.82 -6.50 -13.54
N LEU A 164 2.73 -6.68 -14.30
CA LEU A 164 2.06 -7.97 -14.41
C LEU A 164 2.96 -9.04 -15.04
N SER A 165 3.76 -8.70 -16.05
CA SER A 165 4.68 -9.65 -16.69
C SER A 165 5.70 -10.22 -15.70
N ASN A 166 6.22 -9.40 -14.78
CA ASN A 166 7.13 -9.86 -13.72
C ASN A 166 6.41 -10.81 -12.75
N LEU A 167 5.17 -10.48 -12.38
CA LEU A 167 4.37 -11.32 -11.49
C LEU A 167 4.02 -12.66 -12.12
N GLU A 168 3.70 -12.68 -13.41
CA GLU A 168 3.46 -13.92 -14.18
C GLU A 168 4.70 -14.80 -14.22
N MET A 169 5.88 -14.23 -14.45
CA MET A 169 7.15 -14.97 -14.42
C MET A 169 7.45 -15.56 -13.06
N ILE A 170 7.22 -14.80 -11.97
CA ILE A 170 7.38 -15.30 -10.60
C ILE A 170 6.44 -16.48 -10.36
N ASN A 171 5.15 -16.33 -10.66
CA ASN A 171 4.14 -17.35 -10.44
C ASN A 171 4.43 -18.62 -11.27
N THR A 172 4.78 -18.47 -12.55
CA THR A 172 5.13 -19.58 -13.44
C THR A 172 6.35 -20.33 -12.90
N THR A 173 7.36 -19.62 -12.42
CA THR A 173 8.58 -20.22 -11.89
C THR A 173 8.32 -20.93 -10.55
N ASP A 174 7.52 -20.35 -9.66
CA ASP A 174 7.11 -20.98 -8.40
C ASP A 174 6.29 -22.24 -8.65
N GLN A 175 5.39 -22.24 -9.66
CA GLN A 175 4.65 -23.44 -10.08
C GLN A 175 5.58 -24.49 -10.70
N ALA A 176 6.51 -24.09 -11.55
CA ALA A 176 7.47 -25.00 -12.16
C ALA A 176 8.36 -25.66 -11.08
N LEU A 177 8.81 -24.87 -10.08
CA LEU A 177 9.59 -25.39 -8.96
C LEU A 177 8.76 -26.35 -8.09
N SER A 178 7.51 -26.01 -7.77
CA SER A 178 6.59 -26.88 -7.04
C SER A 178 6.35 -28.21 -7.80
N ASN A 179 6.14 -28.13 -9.11
CA ASN A 179 5.98 -29.32 -9.95
C ASN A 179 7.29 -30.13 -10.06
N ALA A 180 8.43 -29.48 -10.12
CA ALA A 180 9.73 -30.14 -10.10
C ALA A 180 9.93 -30.93 -8.79
N VAL A 181 9.67 -30.31 -7.64
CA VAL A 181 9.74 -30.96 -6.33
C VAL A 181 8.80 -32.15 -6.25
N LYS A 182 7.54 -32.00 -6.66
CA LYS A 182 6.57 -33.09 -6.69
C LYS A 182 6.96 -34.20 -7.67
N SER A 183 7.63 -33.86 -8.75
CA SER A 183 8.02 -34.84 -9.76
C SER A 183 9.33 -35.57 -9.43
N THR A 184 10.22 -34.99 -8.62
CA THR A 184 11.43 -35.66 -8.14
C THR A 184 11.16 -36.77 -7.16
N SER A 185 9.99 -36.74 -6.49
CA SER A 185 9.55 -37.86 -5.63
C SER A 185 9.04 -39.07 -6.41
N ASN A 186 8.81 -38.94 -7.72
CA ASN A 186 8.34 -40.05 -8.58
C ASN A 186 9.47 -40.53 -9.46
N LEU A 187 9.77 -41.83 -9.38
CA LEU A 187 10.74 -42.47 -10.25
C LEU A 187 10.30 -42.30 -11.71
N ARG A 188 11.08 -41.64 -12.52
CA ARG A 188 10.82 -41.46 -13.95
C ARG A 188 11.94 -42.07 -14.77
N GLY A 189 11.57 -42.89 -15.72
CA GLY A 189 12.54 -43.54 -16.64
C GLY A 189 11.83 -44.22 -17.78
N ILE A 190 12.64 -44.68 -18.72
CA ILE A 190 12.20 -45.50 -19.84
C ILE A 190 12.61 -46.93 -19.55
N ILE A 191 11.66 -47.83 -19.56
CA ILE A 191 11.94 -49.28 -19.48
C ILE A 191 12.23 -49.78 -20.89
N LYS A 192 13.43 -50.27 -21.12
CA LYS A 192 13.79 -50.92 -22.35
C LYS A 192 13.64 -52.44 -22.17
N TYR A 193 12.89 -53.06 -23.04
CA TYR A 193 12.75 -54.51 -23.08
C TYR A 193 13.64 -55.09 -24.17
N GLN A 194 14.48 -56.06 -23.82
CA GLN A 194 15.28 -56.83 -24.75
C GLN A 194 14.44 -58.06 -25.18
N ALA A 195 13.49 -57.87 -26.10
CA ALA A 195 12.67 -58.95 -26.65
C ALA A 195 13.08 -59.23 -28.07
N THR A 196 13.28 -60.50 -28.41
CA THR A 196 13.58 -60.99 -29.77
C THR A 196 12.38 -60.96 -30.73
N GLY A 197 11.22 -60.53 -30.25
CA GLY A 197 10.00 -60.31 -31.05
C GLY A 197 9.29 -59.06 -30.57
N GLY A 198 8.70 -58.27 -31.50
CA GLY A 198 8.01 -57.02 -31.15
C GLY A 198 6.85 -57.24 -30.17
N LEU A 199 6.87 -56.54 -29.06
CA LEU A 199 5.75 -56.52 -28.13
C LEU A 199 4.61 -55.66 -28.66
N SER A 200 3.37 -56.12 -28.51
CA SER A 200 2.22 -55.30 -28.86
C SER A 200 2.11 -54.07 -27.93
N SER A 201 1.43 -53.02 -28.39
CA SER A 201 1.21 -51.82 -27.54
C SER A 201 0.43 -52.16 -26.27
N ALA A 202 -0.46 -53.15 -26.28
CA ALA A 202 -1.20 -53.63 -25.14
C ALA A 202 -0.31 -54.35 -24.12
N ASP A 203 0.65 -55.16 -24.57
CA ASP A 203 1.62 -55.84 -23.70
C ASP A 203 2.59 -54.84 -23.05
N LEU A 204 2.99 -53.80 -23.79
CA LEU A 204 3.83 -52.71 -23.26
C LEU A 204 3.09 -51.94 -22.17
N GLN A 205 1.80 -51.68 -22.40
CA GLN A 205 0.99 -50.97 -21.41
C GLN A 205 0.82 -51.79 -20.11
N LYS A 206 0.51 -53.09 -20.22
CA LYS A 206 0.40 -54.00 -19.09
C LYS A 206 1.71 -54.11 -18.31
N LYS A 207 2.82 -54.29 -18.99
CA LYS A 207 4.15 -54.33 -18.35
C LYS A 207 4.54 -53.02 -17.66
N LYS A 208 4.13 -51.88 -18.23
CA LYS A 208 4.30 -50.57 -17.60
C LYS A 208 3.48 -50.49 -16.31
N GLU A 209 2.22 -50.92 -16.30
CA GLU A 209 1.34 -50.92 -15.14
C GLU A 209 1.87 -51.86 -14.06
N ASP A 210 2.32 -53.05 -14.41
CA ASP A 210 2.94 -54.03 -13.51
C ASP A 210 4.20 -53.44 -12.83
N PHE A 211 5.02 -52.75 -13.63
CA PHE A 211 6.21 -52.09 -13.11
C PHE A 211 5.84 -50.94 -12.15
N ILE A 212 4.88 -50.07 -12.50
CA ILE A 212 4.41 -48.99 -11.64
C ILE A 212 3.86 -49.53 -10.34
N ASN A 213 3.03 -50.57 -10.39
CA ASN A 213 2.43 -51.22 -9.23
C ASN A 213 3.47 -51.89 -8.31
N SER A 214 4.53 -52.45 -8.91
CA SER A 214 5.60 -53.10 -8.13
C SER A 214 6.60 -52.17 -7.50
N TYR A 215 6.77 -50.93 -8.05
CA TYR A 215 7.83 -50.01 -7.63
C TYR A 215 7.32 -48.69 -7.09
N THR A 216 6.03 -48.38 -7.22
CA THR A 216 5.45 -47.09 -6.74
C THR A 216 4.48 -47.28 -5.60
N SER A 217 4.16 -48.52 -5.17
CA SER A 217 3.36 -48.75 -3.99
C SER A 217 4.10 -48.33 -2.72
N SER A 218 3.51 -47.37 -2.00
CA SER A 218 4.08 -46.67 -0.87
C SER A 218 4.30 -47.56 0.40
N ASP A 219 4.01 -48.84 0.33
CA ASP A 219 4.05 -49.75 1.49
C ASP A 219 5.36 -50.53 1.67
N GLU A 220 6.28 -50.47 0.70
CA GLU A 220 7.58 -51.14 0.83
C GLU A 220 8.72 -50.17 1.21
N LYS A 221 9.19 -50.36 2.43
CA LYS A 221 10.18 -49.52 3.12
C LYS A 221 11.59 -49.48 2.54
N ALA A 222 11.85 -50.06 1.37
CA ALA A 222 13.24 -50.27 0.95
C ALA A 222 13.71 -49.53 -0.32
N GLY A 223 12.85 -48.97 -1.14
CA GLY A 223 13.31 -48.23 -2.33
C GLY A 223 14.23 -49.03 -3.29
N ILE A 224 14.32 -50.33 -3.17
CA ILE A 224 15.17 -51.22 -3.95
C ILE A 224 14.28 -52.12 -4.80
N GLY A 225 14.31 -51.89 -6.12
CA GLY A 225 13.62 -52.76 -7.07
C GLY A 225 14.59 -53.71 -7.73
N ALA A 226 14.14 -54.95 -7.98
CA ALA A 226 14.87 -55.94 -8.78
C ALA A 226 14.38 -55.89 -10.24
N LEU A 227 15.28 -55.73 -11.19
CA LEU A 227 14.97 -55.81 -12.62
C LEU A 227 15.30 -57.20 -13.18
N ASP A 228 14.41 -57.75 -13.99
CA ASP A 228 14.69 -58.95 -14.76
C ASP A 228 15.70 -58.70 -15.86
N ARG A 229 16.45 -59.72 -16.24
CA ARG A 229 17.47 -59.69 -17.29
C ARG A 229 16.96 -59.16 -18.65
N SER A 230 15.65 -59.19 -18.84
CA SER A 230 14.98 -58.68 -20.06
C SER A 230 14.64 -57.22 -20.01
N MET A 231 14.84 -56.53 -18.86
CA MET A 231 14.46 -55.14 -18.62
C MET A 231 15.69 -54.32 -18.27
N ASP A 232 15.80 -53.15 -18.89
CA ASP A 232 16.78 -52.12 -18.54
C ASP A 232 16.04 -50.82 -18.23
N PHE A 233 16.26 -50.29 -17.06
CA PHE A 233 15.64 -49.01 -16.64
C PHE A 233 16.63 -47.88 -16.86
N VAL A 234 16.29 -47.00 -17.78
CA VAL A 234 17.08 -45.81 -18.05
C VAL A 234 16.39 -44.64 -17.36
N PRO A 235 16.97 -44.13 -16.27
CA PRO A 235 16.42 -42.94 -15.59
C PRO A 235 16.45 -41.74 -16.55
N VAL A 236 15.34 -41.02 -16.66
CA VAL A 236 15.26 -39.77 -17.40
C VAL A 236 15.43 -38.64 -16.42
N GLU A 237 16.61 -38.04 -16.40
CA GLU A 237 16.83 -36.80 -15.68
C GLU A 237 16.13 -35.65 -16.40
N LEU A 238 14.97 -35.29 -15.95
CA LEU A 238 14.36 -34.02 -16.34
C LEU A 238 15.09 -32.91 -15.62
N LYS A 239 15.95 -32.19 -16.31
CA LYS A 239 16.44 -30.91 -15.85
C LYS A 239 15.31 -29.90 -16.07
N PRO A 240 14.55 -29.51 -15.02
CA PRO A 240 13.52 -28.50 -15.21
C PRO A 240 14.20 -27.20 -15.67
N MET A 241 13.76 -26.63 -16.77
CA MET A 241 14.15 -25.28 -17.17
C MET A 241 13.46 -24.31 -16.22
N THR A 242 14.00 -24.20 -15.02
CA THR A 242 13.59 -23.20 -14.04
C THR A 242 14.51 -22.00 -14.14
N ALA A 243 13.98 -20.82 -13.88
CA ALA A 243 14.80 -19.62 -13.74
C ALA A 243 15.89 -19.86 -12.68
N THR A 244 17.07 -19.37 -12.94
CA THR A 244 18.17 -19.42 -11.96
C THR A 244 17.81 -18.61 -10.73
N TRP A 245 18.43 -18.92 -9.58
CA TRP A 245 18.25 -18.14 -8.33
C TRP A 245 18.45 -16.64 -8.54
N THR A 246 19.45 -16.26 -9.34
CA THR A 246 19.74 -14.85 -9.67
C THR A 246 18.60 -14.20 -10.44
N GLN A 247 18.04 -14.89 -11.44
CA GLN A 247 16.88 -14.39 -12.21
C GLN A 247 15.64 -14.25 -11.34
N MET A 248 15.38 -15.23 -10.45
CA MET A 248 14.25 -15.16 -9.52
C MET A 248 14.38 -13.97 -8.56
N ARG A 249 15.58 -13.73 -8.08
CA ARG A 249 15.88 -12.58 -7.24
C ARG A 249 15.62 -11.27 -8.00
N GLU A 250 16.06 -11.17 -9.23
CA GLU A 250 15.86 -9.98 -10.06
C GLU A 250 14.37 -9.69 -10.32
N TYR A 251 13.57 -10.72 -10.63
CA TYR A 251 12.12 -10.53 -10.76
C TYR A 251 11.47 -10.01 -9.49
N ARG A 252 11.87 -10.51 -8.31
CA ARG A 252 11.38 -10.01 -7.02
C ARG A 252 11.83 -8.58 -6.75
N GLU A 253 13.08 -8.27 -7.02
CA GLU A 253 13.62 -6.91 -6.88
C GLU A 253 12.92 -5.91 -7.82
N ASN A 254 12.53 -6.32 -9.04
CA ASN A 254 11.74 -5.48 -9.94
C ASN A 254 10.36 -5.16 -9.37
N VAL A 255 9.71 -6.12 -8.69
CA VAL A 255 8.46 -5.85 -7.96
C VAL A 255 8.70 -4.88 -6.82
N TYR A 256 9.77 -5.04 -6.03
CA TYR A 256 10.13 -4.12 -4.96
C TYR A 256 10.38 -2.70 -5.47
N ARG A 257 11.15 -2.56 -6.55
CA ARG A 257 11.42 -1.26 -7.20
C ARG A 257 10.15 -0.59 -7.70
N TYR A 258 9.21 -1.37 -8.25
CA TYR A 258 7.93 -0.84 -8.72
C TYR A 258 7.12 -0.18 -7.59
N PHE A 259 7.07 -0.80 -6.41
CA PHE A 259 6.41 -0.22 -5.23
C PHE A 259 7.33 0.75 -4.45
N GLY A 260 8.60 0.84 -4.82
CA GLY A 260 9.59 1.70 -4.16
C GLY A 260 9.94 1.26 -2.75
N VAL A 261 10.00 -0.05 -2.55
CA VAL A 261 10.48 -0.71 -1.32
C VAL A 261 11.75 -1.51 -1.63
N ASN A 262 12.46 -1.94 -0.61
CA ASN A 262 13.60 -2.85 -0.72
C ASN A 262 13.51 -3.93 0.37
N ASP A 263 14.43 -4.88 0.35
CA ASP A 263 14.48 -5.97 1.33
C ASP A 263 14.64 -5.47 2.77
N ASP A 264 15.41 -4.41 3.02
CA ASP A 264 15.62 -3.86 4.37
C ASP A 264 14.32 -3.28 4.94
N VAL A 265 13.53 -2.61 4.10
CA VAL A 265 12.18 -2.11 4.44
C VAL A 265 11.27 -3.29 4.80
N LEU A 266 11.23 -4.33 3.96
CA LEU A 266 10.35 -5.48 4.14
C LEU A 266 10.72 -6.32 5.36
N GLN A 267 12.01 -6.41 5.69
CA GLN A 267 12.53 -7.16 6.84
C GLN A 267 12.65 -6.32 8.12
N SER A 268 12.26 -5.04 8.07
CA SER A 268 12.39 -4.08 9.20
C SER A 268 13.84 -3.95 9.72
N LYS A 269 14.81 -3.97 8.80
CA LYS A 269 16.25 -3.85 9.08
C LYS A 269 16.81 -2.46 8.76
N MET A 270 15.94 -1.49 8.49
CA MET A 270 16.35 -0.13 8.19
C MET A 270 17.06 0.52 9.37
N THR A 271 18.13 1.27 9.08
CA THR A 271 18.69 2.25 10.00
C THR A 271 17.73 3.44 10.16
N ALA A 272 17.95 4.30 11.15
CA ALA A 272 17.13 5.51 11.35
C ALA A 272 17.15 6.40 10.11
N ASP A 273 18.33 6.63 9.51
CA ASP A 273 18.47 7.45 8.31
C ASP A 273 17.74 6.85 7.10
N GLN A 274 17.82 5.53 6.91
CA GLN A 274 17.08 4.83 5.86
C GLN A 274 15.57 4.93 6.06
N ALA A 275 15.10 4.84 7.30
CA ALA A 275 13.69 4.98 7.64
C ALA A 275 13.19 6.41 7.36
N GLN A 276 13.98 7.43 7.65
CA GLN A 276 13.67 8.82 7.32
C GLN A 276 13.59 9.03 5.82
N ILE A 277 14.59 8.59 5.05
CA ILE A 277 14.60 8.70 3.59
C ILE A 277 13.38 7.98 2.98
N PHE A 278 13.07 6.77 3.50
CA PHE A 278 11.89 6.03 3.04
C PHE A 278 10.59 6.78 3.33
N TYR A 279 10.47 7.37 4.53
CA TYR A 279 9.32 8.19 4.90
C TYR A 279 9.15 9.38 3.95
N GLU A 280 10.19 10.18 3.77
CA GLU A 280 10.18 11.38 2.92
C GLU A 280 9.90 11.04 1.44
N ALA A 281 10.45 9.93 0.94
CA ALA A 281 10.29 9.54 -0.46
C ALA A 281 8.96 8.83 -0.78
N LYS A 282 8.35 8.11 0.17
CA LYS A 282 7.21 7.20 -0.12
C LYS A 282 5.96 7.43 0.72
N ILE A 283 6.12 7.91 1.92
CA ILE A 283 4.98 8.09 2.84
C ILE A 283 4.49 9.54 2.82
N GLU A 284 5.37 10.48 2.98
CA GLU A 284 5.05 11.91 3.04
C GLU A 284 4.30 12.41 1.78
N PRO A 285 4.71 12.09 0.53
CA PRO A 285 3.99 12.55 -0.66
C PRO A 285 2.54 12.05 -0.72
N PHE A 286 2.27 10.84 -0.21
CA PHE A 286 0.90 10.33 -0.08
C PHE A 286 0.10 11.13 0.95
N LEU A 287 0.68 11.43 2.12
CA LEU A 287 0.03 12.20 3.17
C LEU A 287 -0.24 13.64 2.74
N ILE A 288 0.67 14.24 1.99
CA ILE A 288 0.49 15.57 1.38
C ILE A 288 -0.67 15.54 0.40
N GLN A 289 -0.70 14.55 -0.53
CA GLN A 289 -1.79 14.41 -1.50
C GLN A 289 -3.14 14.26 -0.78
N LEU A 290 -3.22 13.40 0.23
CA LEU A 290 -4.43 13.20 1.03
C LEU A 290 -4.87 14.50 1.72
N SER A 291 -3.93 15.19 2.35
CA SER A 291 -4.18 16.43 3.08
C SER A 291 -4.75 17.51 2.17
N LEU A 292 -4.15 17.72 1.00
CA LEU A 292 -4.57 18.74 0.03
C LEU A 292 -5.92 18.38 -0.63
N GLU A 293 -6.11 17.13 -1.02
CA GLU A 293 -7.38 16.69 -1.62
C GLU A 293 -8.54 16.76 -0.62
N MET A 294 -8.30 16.40 0.65
CA MET A 294 -9.30 16.58 1.70
C MET A 294 -9.60 18.05 1.95
N ALA A 295 -8.59 18.89 2.10
CA ALA A 295 -8.77 20.32 2.33
C ALA A 295 -9.57 20.97 1.20
N ARG A 296 -9.24 20.67 -0.06
CA ARG A 296 -9.94 21.19 -1.24
C ARG A 296 -11.42 20.80 -1.32
N LYS A 297 -11.79 19.63 -0.78
CA LYS A 297 -13.17 19.11 -0.84
C LYS A 297 -14.02 19.48 0.38
N ILE A 298 -13.38 19.77 1.49
CA ILE A 298 -14.04 20.02 2.78
C ILE A 298 -14.20 21.52 3.05
N TYR A 299 -13.21 22.32 2.66
CA TYR A 299 -13.24 23.76 2.86
C TYR A 299 -13.57 24.50 1.57
N SER A 300 -14.32 25.60 1.71
CA SER A 300 -14.51 26.57 0.65
C SER A 300 -13.23 27.40 0.42
N GLU A 301 -13.11 28.05 -0.74
CA GLU A 301 -11.98 28.92 -1.06
C GLU A 301 -11.79 30.02 -0.02
N ASN A 302 -12.89 30.59 0.49
CA ASN A 302 -12.87 31.59 1.55
C ASN A 302 -12.35 31.04 2.89
N GLU A 303 -12.64 29.78 3.20
CA GLU A 303 -12.10 29.14 4.41
C GLU A 303 -10.62 28.83 4.26
N LEU A 304 -10.18 28.37 3.10
CA LEU A 304 -8.76 28.13 2.81
C LEU A 304 -7.94 29.42 2.85
N SER A 305 -8.46 30.53 2.30
CA SER A 305 -7.78 31.83 2.34
C SER A 305 -7.64 32.41 3.76
N ARG A 306 -8.49 31.98 4.70
CA ARG A 306 -8.41 32.33 6.13
C ARG A 306 -7.45 31.41 6.92
N GLY A 307 -6.70 30.54 6.23
CA GLY A 307 -5.72 29.65 6.85
C GLY A 307 -6.30 28.36 7.42
N ASN A 308 -7.54 27.95 7.06
CA ASN A 308 -8.01 26.64 7.43
C ASN A 308 -7.23 25.55 6.68
N TYR A 309 -6.89 24.48 7.37
CA TYR A 309 -6.06 23.41 6.84
C TYR A 309 -6.53 22.03 7.32
N ILE A 310 -6.14 21.04 6.55
CA ILE A 310 -6.09 19.62 6.95
C ILE A 310 -4.68 19.15 6.65
N LYS A 311 -4.03 18.54 7.63
CA LYS A 311 -2.69 18.01 7.49
C LYS A 311 -2.59 16.66 8.19
N TYR A 312 -2.08 15.67 7.48
CA TYR A 312 -1.65 14.42 8.08
C TYR A 312 -0.14 14.49 8.31
N GLN A 313 0.25 14.32 9.54
CA GLN A 313 1.65 14.35 9.95
C GLN A 313 1.97 13.03 10.65
N SER A 314 3.01 12.37 10.22
CA SER A 314 3.73 11.49 11.12
C SER A 314 4.76 12.37 11.79
N SER A 315 4.85 12.36 13.10
CA SER A 315 5.96 13.09 13.73
C SER A 315 7.25 12.44 13.20
N ALA A 316 8.04 13.19 12.43
CA ALA A 316 9.36 12.75 11.96
C ALA A 316 10.21 12.24 13.12
N ILE A 317 9.92 12.74 14.30
CA ILE A 317 10.49 12.41 15.60
C ILE A 317 10.25 10.94 16.04
N GLN A 318 9.23 10.25 15.51
CA GLN A 318 9.04 8.82 15.79
C GLN A 318 10.15 7.94 15.21
N TRP A 319 10.85 8.42 14.18
CA TRP A 319 11.92 7.70 13.48
C TRP A 319 13.31 8.04 14.00
N ILE A 320 13.43 9.07 14.82
CA ILE A 320 14.69 9.49 15.43
C ILE A 320 15.13 8.43 16.43
N SER A 321 16.43 8.10 16.41
CA SER A 321 17.02 7.14 17.35
C SER A 321 16.84 7.58 18.81
N MET A 322 16.83 6.65 19.75
CA MET A 322 16.70 6.98 21.17
C MET A 322 17.82 7.93 21.64
N SER A 323 19.03 7.79 21.08
CA SER A 323 20.16 8.69 21.40
C SER A 323 19.92 10.12 20.91
N GLU A 324 19.35 10.29 19.72
CA GLU A 324 19.00 11.62 19.21
C GLU A 324 17.84 12.25 19.98
N LYS A 325 16.82 11.45 20.36
CA LYS A 325 15.75 11.93 21.25
C LYS A 325 16.28 12.44 22.59
N LEU A 326 17.28 11.77 23.14
CA LEU A 326 17.94 12.23 24.36
C LEU A 326 18.75 13.52 24.14
N ASN A 327 19.38 13.67 22.98
CA ASN A 327 20.12 14.87 22.61
C ASN A 327 19.19 16.09 22.43
N MET A 328 17.89 15.86 22.14
CA MET A 328 16.89 16.94 22.02
C MET A 328 16.64 17.69 23.34
N LYS A 329 17.17 17.21 24.47
CA LYS A 329 17.12 17.95 25.75
C LYS A 329 17.65 19.38 25.61
N GLN A 330 18.66 19.61 24.80
CA GLN A 330 19.21 20.95 24.55
C GLN A 330 18.17 21.93 23.95
N TYR A 331 17.20 21.45 23.16
CA TYR A 331 16.12 22.30 22.61
C TYR A 331 15.11 22.70 23.69
N ILE A 332 14.95 21.90 24.74
CA ILE A 332 14.15 22.30 25.94
C ILE A 332 14.87 23.42 26.69
N ASP A 333 16.19 23.29 26.81
CA ASP A 333 17.01 24.23 27.59
C ASP A 333 17.03 25.65 26.97
N ILE A 334 16.84 25.76 25.64
CA ILE A 334 16.73 27.04 24.92
C ILE A 334 15.28 27.48 24.67
N GLY A 335 14.29 26.76 25.20
CA GLY A 335 12.88 27.10 25.03
C GLY A 335 12.27 26.82 23.69
N ALA A 336 13.00 26.18 22.77
CA ALA A 336 12.50 25.80 21.43
C ALA A 336 11.54 24.60 21.48
N LEU A 337 11.55 23.82 22.56
CA LEU A 337 10.70 22.66 22.78
C LEU A 337 10.18 22.69 24.22
N THR A 338 8.90 22.39 24.42
CA THR A 338 8.33 22.26 25.75
C THR A 338 8.62 20.89 26.37
N ARG A 339 8.51 20.79 27.70
CA ARG A 339 8.69 19.51 28.41
C ARG A 339 7.63 18.47 27.99
N ASN A 340 6.40 18.90 27.75
CA ASN A 340 5.31 17.99 27.35
C ASN A 340 5.47 17.51 25.92
N GLU A 341 5.91 18.35 24.98
CA GLU A 341 6.24 17.93 23.62
C GLU A 341 7.37 16.87 23.61
N TRP A 342 8.43 17.09 24.40
CA TRP A 342 9.49 16.09 24.53
C TRP A 342 9.01 14.79 25.20
N ARG A 343 8.14 14.88 26.21
CA ARG A 343 7.52 13.70 26.84
C ARG A 343 6.65 12.93 25.87
N GLU A 344 5.89 13.62 25.04
CA GLU A 344 5.10 13.01 23.98
C GLU A 344 5.99 12.26 22.99
N MET A 345 7.13 12.85 22.58
CA MET A 345 8.13 12.19 21.74
C MET A 345 8.71 10.91 22.35
N MET A 346 8.82 10.89 23.68
CA MET A 346 9.27 9.73 24.46
C MET A 346 8.14 8.76 24.82
N ASN A 347 6.92 9.01 24.30
CA ASN A 347 5.70 8.26 24.64
C ASN A 347 5.40 8.25 26.15
N LEU A 348 5.63 9.37 26.84
CA LEU A 348 5.35 9.58 28.24
C LEU A 348 4.13 10.51 28.39
N ALA A 349 3.31 10.25 29.42
CA ALA A 349 2.16 11.10 29.72
C ALA A 349 2.57 12.55 30.03
N PRO A 350 1.79 13.57 29.63
CA PRO A 350 2.07 14.96 29.94
C PRO A 350 2.07 15.21 31.44
N ILE A 351 2.78 16.27 31.88
CA ILE A 351 2.82 16.74 33.27
C ILE A 351 2.22 18.13 33.38
N GLU A 352 1.67 18.45 34.53
CA GLU A 352 1.14 19.78 34.81
C GLU A 352 2.25 20.83 34.70
N GLY A 353 1.97 21.95 34.00
CA GLY A 353 2.94 23.02 33.75
C GLY A 353 4.04 22.68 32.76
N GLY A 354 3.98 21.49 32.10
CA GLY A 354 4.98 21.06 31.13
C GLY A 354 4.86 21.72 29.76
N ASP A 355 3.77 22.43 29.46
CA ASP A 355 3.54 23.15 28.20
C ASP A 355 4.18 24.56 28.19
N LYS A 356 4.68 25.01 29.32
CA LYS A 356 5.41 26.28 29.38
C LYS A 356 6.84 26.08 28.92
N PRO A 357 7.30 26.87 27.93
CA PRO A 357 8.70 26.84 27.53
C PRO A 357 9.55 27.29 28.73
N ILE A 358 10.67 26.61 28.93
CA ILE A 358 11.66 26.96 29.94
C ILE A 358 12.94 27.36 29.24
N MET A 359 13.61 28.38 29.74
CA MET A 359 14.89 28.85 29.27
C MET A 359 15.92 28.74 30.36
N ARG A 360 17.14 28.36 30.04
CA ARG A 360 18.21 28.41 31.05
C ARG A 360 18.54 29.85 31.39
N LEU A 361 18.86 30.12 32.66
CA LEU A 361 19.17 31.44 33.15
C LEU A 361 20.44 32.06 32.51
N ASP A 362 21.29 31.24 31.90
CA ASP A 362 22.49 31.65 31.19
C ASP A 362 22.26 31.98 29.71
N THR A 363 21.03 31.82 29.22
CA THR A 363 20.63 32.10 27.82
C THR A 363 19.62 33.26 27.88
N GLN A 364 20.11 34.52 28.00
CA GLN A 364 19.24 35.69 27.89
C GLN A 364 19.03 36.07 26.42
N PRO A 365 17.82 36.59 26.07
CA PRO A 365 17.65 37.26 24.77
C PRO A 365 18.64 38.44 24.71
N ILE A 366 19.24 38.63 23.55
CA ILE A 366 19.96 39.88 23.29
C ILE A 366 18.86 40.92 23.11
N ASP A 367 18.61 41.73 24.14
CA ASP A 367 17.83 42.92 24.02
C ASP A 367 18.56 43.82 23.03
N VAL A 368 17.93 44.08 21.88
CA VAL A 368 18.38 45.19 21.03
C VAL A 368 18.02 46.42 21.81
N ASP A 369 19.01 47.04 22.48
CA ASP A 369 18.86 48.35 23.07
C ASP A 369 18.42 49.30 21.94
N ASP A 370 17.15 49.69 21.96
CA ASP A 370 16.70 50.89 21.28
C ASP A 370 17.52 52.04 21.89
N ASP A 371 18.50 52.56 21.16
CA ASP A 371 19.21 53.77 21.47
C ASP A 371 18.16 54.90 21.60
N GLU A 372 17.61 55.09 22.81
CA GLU A 372 16.93 56.34 23.16
C GLU A 372 17.98 57.43 23.22
N ASP A 373 17.94 58.28 22.21
CA ASP A 373 18.58 59.54 22.00
C ASP A 373 18.33 60.47 23.21
N ASP A 374 19.22 60.41 24.19
CA ASP A 374 19.21 61.31 25.36
C ASP A 374 19.93 62.62 24.99
N SER A 375 19.31 63.40 24.07
CA SER A 375 19.63 64.79 23.88
C SER A 375 18.92 65.63 24.97
N LYS A 376 19.48 65.66 26.14
CA LYS A 376 19.18 66.73 27.09
C LYS A 376 20.14 67.90 26.88
N GLU A 377 19.55 68.93 26.32
CA GLU A 377 20.10 70.28 26.28
C GLU A 377 20.50 70.73 27.73
N GLU A 378 21.76 71.11 27.93
CA GLU A 378 22.20 71.95 29.02
C GLU A 378 22.01 73.40 28.57
N GLU A 379 21.00 74.09 29.13
CA GLU A 379 20.98 75.52 29.26
C GLU A 379 21.54 75.85 30.69
N GLU A 380 22.72 76.40 30.75
CA GLU A 380 23.10 77.70 31.29
C GLU A 380 24.60 77.98 31.17
#